data_52e2fb462be4b687a7f5c861fea1bb82
#
_entry.id   52e2fb462be4b687a7f5c861fea1bb82
#
_cell.length_a   1.000
_cell.length_b   1.000
_cell.length_c   1.000
_cell.angle_alpha   90.00
_cell.angle_beta   90.00
_cell.angle_gamma   90.00
#
_symmetry.space_group_name_H-M   'P 1'
#
loop_
_entity.id
_entity.type
_entity.pdbx_description
1 polymer ?
#
loop_
_entity_poly.entity_id
_entity_poly.type
_entity_poly.pdbx_seq_one_letter_code
_entity_poly.pdbx_strand_id
1 'polypeptide(L)'
;QYSPDGKEIAFLENRTAIRVINLKSKAVRTVMDAKYQYSYADGDQWFQWSPDSKWILSDFIGIGGWNNKDVVLLKADGKGEMVNLTESGYSDTNAKWVLGGKAMIWNSDRSGYRSHGSWGSESDTYIMFFDVDAYNRFTMSKEDLALLEEAEKTEKEEKAKKEK
;
A
#
# COMPACT_ATOMS: atom_id res chain seq x y z
N GLN A 1 -0.69 2.86 14.50
CA GLN A 1 0.64 2.77 13.87
C GLN A 1 1.25 4.18 13.76
N TYR A 2 2.51 4.32 14.13
CA TYR A 2 3.26 5.55 13.87
C TYR A 2 3.54 5.72 12.38
N SER A 3 3.50 6.97 11.91
CA SER A 3 4.09 7.29 10.61
C SER A 3 5.59 7.03 10.63
N PRO A 4 6.22 6.62 9.51
CA PRO A 4 7.67 6.38 9.45
C PRO A 4 8.53 7.55 9.89
N ASP A 5 8.07 8.80 9.66
CA ASP A 5 8.75 10.01 10.11
C ASP A 5 8.52 10.37 11.59
N GLY A 6 7.72 9.58 12.31
CA GLY A 6 7.45 9.74 13.74
C GLY A 6 6.58 10.92 14.14
N LYS A 7 5.97 11.64 13.19
CA LYS A 7 5.20 12.86 13.50
C LYS A 7 3.72 12.63 13.75
N GLU A 8 3.19 11.50 13.31
CA GLU A 8 1.78 11.21 13.32
C GLU A 8 1.48 9.77 13.75
N ILE A 9 0.26 9.51 14.18
CA ILE A 9 -0.26 8.17 14.46
C ILE A 9 -1.55 7.98 13.69
N ALA A 10 -1.62 6.92 12.88
CA ALA A 10 -2.86 6.41 12.33
C ALA A 10 -3.47 5.36 13.28
N PHE A 11 -4.77 5.41 13.46
CA PHE A 11 -5.52 4.53 14.33
C PHE A 11 -6.94 4.30 13.79
N LEU A 12 -7.57 3.23 14.27
CA LEU A 12 -8.96 2.93 13.93
C LEU A 12 -9.89 3.51 15.00
N GLU A 13 -10.83 4.34 14.56
CA GLU A 13 -11.97 4.73 15.37
C GLU A 13 -13.13 3.76 15.11
N ASN A 14 -13.68 3.18 16.18
CA ASN A 14 -14.76 2.18 16.10
C ASN A 14 -14.44 1.02 15.12
N ARG A 15 -13.16 0.63 15.04
CA ARG A 15 -12.64 -0.48 14.24
C ARG A 15 -12.68 -0.30 12.71
N THR A 16 -13.28 0.75 12.19
CA THR A 16 -13.57 0.90 10.75
C THR A 16 -13.06 2.21 10.15
N ALA A 17 -13.20 3.33 10.82
CA ALA A 17 -12.70 4.60 10.31
C ALA A 17 -11.20 4.75 10.55
N ILE A 18 -10.45 5.12 9.52
CA ILE A 18 -9.01 5.43 9.67
C ILE A 18 -8.87 6.91 10.00
N ARG A 19 -8.31 7.16 11.19
CA ARG A 19 -8.03 8.51 11.70
C ARG A 19 -6.53 8.70 11.86
N VAL A 20 -6.08 9.93 11.69
CA VAL A 20 -4.68 10.31 11.93
C VAL A 20 -4.61 11.47 12.89
N ILE A 21 -3.79 11.33 13.93
CA ILE A 21 -3.48 12.41 14.88
C ILE A 21 -2.06 12.93 14.63
N ASN A 22 -1.91 14.24 14.56
CA ASN A 22 -0.60 14.89 14.56
C ASN A 22 -0.08 15.03 16.00
N LEU A 23 1.11 14.52 16.27
CA LEU A 23 1.65 14.45 17.63
C LEU A 23 1.99 15.82 18.23
N LYS A 24 2.32 16.81 17.41
CA LYS A 24 2.65 18.16 17.86
C LYS A 24 1.39 18.99 18.10
N SER A 25 0.52 19.11 17.12
CA SER A 25 -0.68 19.94 17.19
C SER A 25 -1.86 19.30 17.91
N LYS A 26 -1.83 17.96 18.07
CA LYS A 26 -2.94 17.14 18.57
C LYS A 26 -4.20 17.17 17.69
N ALA A 27 -4.11 17.77 16.52
CA ALA A 27 -5.20 17.77 15.56
C ALA A 27 -5.45 16.35 15.03
N VAL A 28 -6.72 15.97 14.99
CA VAL A 28 -7.18 14.68 14.44
C VAL A 28 -7.93 14.91 13.15
N ARG A 29 -7.68 14.09 12.14
CA ARG A 29 -8.39 14.11 10.87
C ARG A 29 -8.86 12.73 10.47
N THR A 30 -9.89 12.66 9.65
CA THR A 30 -10.34 11.41 9.01
C THR A 30 -9.58 11.23 7.71
N VAL A 31 -9.04 10.03 7.49
CA VAL A 31 -8.40 9.62 6.25
C VAL A 31 -9.33 8.72 5.44
N MET A 32 -10.07 7.84 6.11
CA MET A 32 -11.11 7.02 5.50
C MET A 32 -12.33 6.93 6.42
N ASP A 33 -13.50 7.19 5.85
CA ASP A 33 -14.78 7.13 6.57
C ASP A 33 -15.18 5.67 6.85
N ALA A 34 -15.85 5.44 7.97
CA ALA A 34 -16.33 4.12 8.42
C ALA A 34 -17.26 3.44 7.40
N LYS A 35 -17.98 4.19 6.57
CA LYS A 35 -18.91 3.63 5.56
C LYS A 35 -18.25 2.77 4.50
N TYR A 36 -16.94 2.91 4.30
CA TYR A 36 -16.15 2.10 3.38
C TYR A 36 -15.63 0.80 4.00
N GLN A 37 -16.04 0.51 5.22
CA GLN A 37 -15.60 -0.67 5.94
C GLN A 37 -16.78 -1.36 6.61
N TYR A 38 -16.59 -2.63 6.82
CA TYR A 38 -17.51 -3.45 7.59
C TYR A 38 -16.72 -4.20 8.65
N SER A 39 -16.92 -3.85 9.90
CA SER A 39 -16.36 -4.61 11.01
C SER A 39 -17.40 -5.57 11.54
N TYR A 40 -17.33 -6.80 11.10
CA TYR A 40 -17.96 -7.92 11.80
C TYR A 40 -17.09 -8.29 13.02
N ALA A 41 -17.47 -9.26 13.84
CA ALA A 41 -16.77 -9.59 15.08
C ALA A 41 -15.26 -9.92 14.94
N ASP A 42 -14.72 -10.04 13.75
CA ASP A 42 -13.55 -10.84 13.45
C ASP A 42 -12.27 -10.08 13.14
N GLY A 43 -12.17 -8.83 13.43
CA GLY A 43 -10.89 -8.17 13.26
C GLY A 43 -10.98 -6.69 12.92
N ASP A 44 -9.85 -6.07 13.06
CA ASP A 44 -9.66 -4.67 12.75
C ASP A 44 -9.35 -4.49 11.27
N GLN A 45 -9.65 -3.30 10.78
CA GLN A 45 -9.32 -2.92 9.42
C GLN A 45 -7.81 -2.93 9.21
N TRP A 46 -7.35 -3.56 8.12
CA TRP A 46 -5.96 -3.52 7.71
C TRP A 46 -5.61 -2.17 7.09
N PHE A 47 -4.50 -1.58 7.50
CA PHE A 47 -3.91 -0.43 6.84
C PHE A 47 -2.41 -0.37 7.08
N GLN A 48 -1.68 0.31 6.20
CA GLN A 48 -0.24 0.48 6.31
C GLN A 48 0.20 1.83 5.75
N TRP A 49 1.06 2.54 6.49
CA TRP A 49 1.73 3.74 6.02
C TRP A 49 2.71 3.44 4.88
N SER A 50 2.78 4.38 3.92
CA SER A 50 3.90 4.38 2.96
C SER A 50 5.22 4.77 3.64
N PRO A 51 6.38 4.33 3.12
CA PRO A 51 7.68 4.66 3.68
C PRO A 51 7.95 6.16 3.79
N ASP A 52 7.38 6.99 2.91
CA ASP A 52 7.52 8.45 2.90
C ASP A 52 6.50 9.19 3.77
N SER A 53 5.67 8.47 4.52
CA SER A 53 4.62 9.02 5.41
C SER A 53 3.53 9.83 4.72
N LYS A 54 3.40 9.76 3.39
CA LYS A 54 2.43 10.57 2.64
C LYS A 54 1.15 9.83 2.28
N TRP A 55 1.20 8.50 2.28
CA TRP A 55 0.12 7.66 1.82
C TRP A 55 -0.19 6.56 2.82
N ILE A 56 -1.40 6.03 2.73
CA ILE A 56 -1.85 4.84 3.46
C ILE A 56 -2.49 3.89 2.45
N LEU A 57 -2.09 2.62 2.49
CA LEU A 57 -2.83 1.51 1.86
C LEU A 57 -3.82 0.96 2.87
N SER A 58 -5.01 0.61 2.41
CA SER A 58 -6.02 -0.08 3.22
C SER A 58 -6.85 -1.00 2.36
N ASP A 59 -7.42 -2.03 2.99
CA ASP A 59 -8.53 -2.76 2.40
C ASP A 59 -9.80 -1.91 2.55
N PHE A 60 -10.72 -1.95 1.59
CA PHE A 60 -11.97 -1.22 1.71
C PHE A 60 -13.09 -1.91 0.92
N ILE A 61 -14.34 -1.55 1.21
CA ILE A 61 -15.50 -1.98 0.42
C ILE A 61 -15.56 -1.09 -0.82
N GLY A 62 -15.01 -1.62 -1.91
CA GLY A 62 -15.04 -0.99 -3.23
C GLY A 62 -16.25 -1.43 -4.04
N ILE A 63 -16.01 -2.05 -5.20
CA ILE A 63 -17.06 -2.49 -6.11
C ILE A 63 -17.61 -3.88 -5.79
N GLY A 64 -16.85 -4.71 -5.09
CA GLY A 64 -17.18 -6.13 -4.85
C GLY A 64 -18.06 -6.43 -3.64
N GLY A 65 -18.38 -5.44 -2.83
CA GLY A 65 -19.15 -5.61 -1.60
C GLY A 65 -18.30 -6.03 -0.38
N TRP A 66 -18.97 -6.35 0.73
CA TRP A 66 -18.34 -6.51 2.05
C TRP A 66 -17.36 -7.68 2.15
N ASN A 67 -17.55 -8.74 1.40
CA ASN A 67 -16.71 -9.95 1.39
C ASN A 67 -15.73 -10.02 0.22
N ASN A 68 -15.78 -9.07 -0.70
CA ASN A 68 -14.86 -8.93 -1.81
C ASN A 68 -14.27 -7.52 -1.76
N LYS A 69 -13.31 -7.34 -0.87
CA LYS A 69 -12.68 -6.04 -0.66
C LYS A 69 -11.69 -5.72 -1.78
N ASP A 70 -11.55 -4.45 -2.05
CA ASP A 70 -10.49 -3.91 -2.89
C ASP A 70 -9.38 -3.26 -2.03
N VAL A 71 -8.25 -2.96 -2.65
CA VAL A 71 -7.18 -2.17 -2.06
C VAL A 71 -7.33 -0.71 -2.45
N VAL A 72 -7.30 0.18 -1.46
CA VAL A 72 -7.37 1.62 -1.67
C VAL A 72 -6.07 2.32 -1.29
N LEU A 73 -5.71 3.33 -2.09
CA LEU A 73 -4.65 4.29 -1.78
C LEU A 73 -5.27 5.59 -1.28
N LEU A 74 -4.83 6.03 -0.12
CA LEU A 74 -5.32 7.19 0.60
C LEU A 74 -4.19 8.20 0.81
N LYS A 75 -4.45 9.48 0.60
CA LYS A 75 -3.54 10.53 1.07
C LYS A 75 -3.59 10.63 2.59
N ALA A 76 -2.44 10.56 3.23
CA ALA A 76 -2.35 10.59 4.69
C ALA A 76 -2.80 11.93 5.30
N ASP A 77 -2.81 13.01 4.52
CA ASP A 77 -3.34 14.31 4.93
C ASP A 77 -4.88 14.37 4.96
N GLY A 78 -5.56 13.32 4.51
CA GLY A 78 -7.01 13.21 4.44
C GLY A 78 -7.65 14.06 3.35
N LYS A 79 -6.86 14.58 2.41
CA LYS A 79 -7.33 15.42 1.31
C LYS A 79 -7.27 14.69 -0.02
N GLY A 80 -8.27 14.94 -0.86
CA GLY A 80 -8.32 14.34 -2.19
C GLY A 80 -9.18 13.07 -2.25
N GLU A 81 -9.23 12.50 -3.42
CA GLU A 81 -10.03 11.31 -3.71
C GLU A 81 -9.28 10.06 -3.26
N MET A 82 -10.04 9.07 -2.83
CA MET A 82 -9.56 7.72 -2.63
C MET A 82 -9.36 7.05 -3.97
N VAL A 83 -8.22 6.39 -4.17
CA VAL A 83 -7.91 5.68 -5.41
C VAL A 83 -8.07 4.18 -5.18
N ASN A 84 -9.09 3.56 -5.79
CA ASN A 84 -9.20 2.11 -5.82
C ASN A 84 -8.11 1.56 -6.74
N LEU A 85 -7.22 0.74 -6.22
CA LEU A 85 -6.06 0.22 -6.95
C LEU A 85 -6.35 -1.11 -7.66
N THR A 86 -7.33 -1.86 -7.20
CA THR A 86 -7.54 -3.22 -7.71
C THR A 86 -8.83 -3.39 -8.51
N GLU A 87 -9.91 -2.69 -8.17
CA GLU A 87 -11.20 -2.64 -8.91
C GLU A 87 -11.65 -4.00 -9.46
N SER A 88 -11.51 -5.07 -8.68
CA SER A 88 -11.54 -6.40 -9.26
C SER A 88 -12.83 -7.20 -9.01
N GLY A 89 -13.58 -6.87 -7.99
CA GLY A 89 -14.69 -7.69 -7.50
C GLY A 89 -14.28 -9.04 -6.91
N TYR A 90 -12.97 -9.28 -6.78
CA TYR A 90 -12.37 -10.38 -6.02
C TYR A 90 -12.05 -9.94 -4.60
N SER A 91 -11.55 -10.86 -3.77
CA SER A 91 -11.11 -10.51 -2.42
C SER A 91 -9.64 -10.10 -2.44
N ASP A 92 -9.40 -8.79 -2.57
CA ASP A 92 -8.07 -8.18 -2.58
C ASP A 92 -7.75 -7.61 -1.20
N THR A 93 -6.75 -8.16 -0.52
CA THR A 93 -6.50 -7.86 0.89
C THR A 93 -5.02 -7.83 1.25
N ASN A 94 -4.72 -7.32 2.45
CA ASN A 94 -3.37 -7.34 3.05
C ASN A 94 -2.30 -6.67 2.19
N ALA A 95 -2.64 -5.56 1.55
CA ALA A 95 -1.70 -4.83 0.73
C ALA A 95 -0.51 -4.30 1.53
N LYS A 96 0.71 -4.50 1.02
CA LYS A 96 1.95 -4.05 1.66
C LYS A 96 2.83 -3.29 0.68
N TRP A 97 3.44 -2.22 1.18
CA TRP A 97 4.47 -1.54 0.43
C TRP A 97 5.74 -2.39 0.32
N VAL A 98 6.33 -2.42 -0.86
CA VAL A 98 7.61 -3.06 -1.13
C VAL A 98 8.49 -2.15 -1.97
N LEU A 99 9.75 -2.50 -2.15
CA LEU A 99 10.74 -1.75 -2.94
C LEU A 99 10.81 -0.26 -2.53
N GLY A 100 10.80 0.01 -1.21
CA GLY A 100 10.88 1.38 -0.71
C GLY A 100 9.67 2.26 -1.04
N GLY A 101 8.50 1.67 -1.29
CA GLY A 101 7.28 2.37 -1.67
C GLY A 101 7.05 2.49 -3.18
N LYS A 102 7.92 1.91 -4.00
CA LYS A 102 7.80 1.93 -5.47
C LYS A 102 6.84 0.88 -6.02
N ALA A 103 6.44 -0.08 -5.17
CA ALA A 103 5.48 -1.11 -5.49
C ALA A 103 4.66 -1.50 -4.25
N MET A 104 3.55 -2.17 -4.49
CA MET A 104 2.80 -2.89 -3.46
C MET A 104 2.63 -4.34 -3.85
N ILE A 105 2.51 -5.21 -2.86
CA ILE A 105 2.01 -6.59 -3.01
C ILE A 105 0.70 -6.73 -2.25
N TRP A 106 -0.18 -7.60 -2.73
CA TRP A 106 -1.43 -7.92 -2.04
C TRP A 106 -1.85 -9.35 -2.33
N ASN A 107 -2.78 -9.86 -1.55
CA ASN A 107 -3.38 -11.17 -1.77
C ASN A 107 -4.69 -11.03 -2.56
N SER A 108 -4.93 -11.93 -3.50
CA SER A 108 -6.16 -11.98 -4.29
C SER A 108 -6.58 -13.41 -4.58
N ASP A 109 -7.88 -13.68 -4.54
CA ASP A 109 -8.45 -14.97 -4.90
C ASP A 109 -8.89 -15.04 -6.39
N ARG A 110 -8.39 -14.12 -7.23
CA ARG A 110 -8.80 -13.99 -8.65
C ARG A 110 -8.37 -15.15 -9.53
N SER A 111 -7.32 -15.86 -9.19
CA SER A 111 -6.78 -16.98 -9.98
C SER A 111 -6.87 -18.33 -9.29
N GLY A 112 -7.20 -18.36 -7.99
CA GLY A 112 -7.33 -19.57 -7.22
C GLY A 112 -8.75 -20.14 -7.18
N TYR A 113 -8.91 -21.26 -6.48
CA TYR A 113 -10.22 -21.82 -6.19
C TYR A 113 -11.02 -20.83 -5.31
N ARG A 114 -12.25 -20.54 -5.71
CA ARG A 114 -13.17 -19.70 -4.94
C ARG A 114 -14.34 -20.52 -4.43
N SER A 115 -14.50 -20.54 -3.11
CA SER A 115 -15.70 -21.01 -2.49
C SER A 115 -16.75 -19.90 -2.39
N HIS A 116 -17.94 -20.23 -1.91
CA HIS A 116 -19.02 -19.25 -1.70
C HIS A 116 -18.54 -18.09 -0.80
N GLY A 117 -18.70 -16.86 -1.28
CA GLY A 117 -18.34 -15.65 -0.54
C GLY A 117 -16.87 -15.51 -0.22
N SER A 118 -15.98 -16.11 -1.02
CA SER A 118 -14.54 -16.14 -0.82
C SER A 118 -14.07 -16.82 0.49
N TRP A 119 -14.94 -17.50 1.19
CA TRP A 119 -14.56 -18.29 2.36
C TRP A 119 -13.88 -19.59 1.92
N GLY A 120 -12.65 -19.83 2.45
CA GLY A 120 -11.84 -20.98 2.04
C GLY A 120 -11.32 -20.91 0.62
N SER A 121 -11.27 -19.71 0.05
CA SER A 121 -10.66 -19.48 -1.25
C SER A 121 -9.14 -19.57 -1.16
N GLU A 122 -8.53 -20.04 -2.24
CA GLU A 122 -7.08 -19.97 -2.41
C GLU A 122 -6.72 -18.56 -2.89
N SER A 123 -5.64 -18.01 -2.34
CA SER A 123 -5.16 -16.68 -2.70
C SER A 123 -3.74 -16.73 -3.19
N ASP A 124 -3.48 -16.03 -4.28
CA ASP A 124 -2.14 -15.74 -4.78
C ASP A 124 -1.67 -14.36 -4.35
N THR A 125 -0.36 -14.14 -4.38
CA THR A 125 0.22 -12.82 -4.15
C THR A 125 0.49 -12.15 -5.49
N TYR A 126 -0.02 -10.94 -5.63
CA TYR A 126 0.16 -10.08 -6.80
C TYR A 126 1.06 -8.90 -6.45
N ILE A 127 1.67 -8.30 -7.46
CA ILE A 127 2.48 -7.10 -7.34
C ILE A 127 2.01 -6.03 -8.33
N MET A 128 1.95 -4.78 -7.86
CA MET A 128 1.71 -3.59 -8.68
C MET A 128 2.87 -2.63 -8.49
N PHE A 129 3.43 -2.13 -9.59
CA PHE A 129 4.49 -1.14 -9.57
C PHE A 129 3.91 0.25 -9.78
N PHE A 130 4.32 1.22 -8.96
CA PHE A 130 4.00 2.64 -9.09
C PHE A 130 5.09 3.40 -9.85
N ASP A 131 6.22 2.74 -10.09
CA ASP A 131 7.43 3.31 -10.69
C ASP A 131 7.93 2.36 -11.78
N VAL A 132 8.06 2.90 -13.01
CA VAL A 132 8.46 2.10 -14.17
C VAL A 132 9.90 1.62 -14.06
N ASP A 133 10.79 2.43 -13.47
CA ASP A 133 12.19 2.04 -13.30
C ASP A 133 12.30 0.88 -12.29
N ALA A 134 11.48 0.90 -11.25
CA ALA A 134 11.42 -0.23 -10.31
C ALA A 134 10.94 -1.51 -10.98
N TYR A 135 9.94 -1.43 -11.88
CA TYR A 135 9.49 -2.57 -12.69
C TYR A 135 10.60 -3.08 -13.60
N ASN A 136 11.25 -2.18 -14.34
CA ASN A 136 12.34 -2.53 -15.26
C ASN A 136 13.48 -3.26 -14.51
N ARG A 137 13.91 -2.73 -13.36
CA ARG A 137 14.94 -3.37 -12.52
C ARG A 137 14.49 -4.73 -11.99
N PHE A 138 13.24 -4.84 -11.57
CA PHE A 138 12.68 -6.10 -11.05
C PHE A 138 12.64 -7.21 -12.11
N THR A 139 12.47 -6.85 -13.38
CA THR A 139 12.39 -7.80 -14.51
C THR A 139 13.73 -8.06 -15.20
N MET A 140 14.79 -7.32 -14.85
CA MET A 140 16.14 -7.55 -15.39
C MET A 140 16.70 -8.91 -15.01
N SER A 141 17.58 -9.45 -15.85
CA SER A 141 18.45 -10.54 -15.45
C SER A 141 19.39 -10.10 -14.32
N LYS A 142 19.92 -11.04 -13.57
CA LYS A 142 20.91 -10.73 -12.52
C LYS A 142 22.16 -10.07 -13.08
N GLU A 143 22.56 -10.48 -14.27
CA GLU A 143 23.71 -9.97 -15.00
C GLU A 143 23.50 -8.52 -15.42
N ASP A 144 22.36 -8.21 -16.04
CA ASP A 144 22.03 -6.86 -16.48
C ASP A 144 21.88 -5.89 -15.30
N LEU A 145 21.27 -6.37 -14.20
CA LEU A 145 21.12 -5.56 -12.99
C LEU A 145 22.50 -5.24 -12.37
N ALA A 146 23.42 -6.20 -12.32
CA ALA A 146 24.77 -5.98 -11.80
C ALA A 146 25.55 -4.97 -12.65
N LEU A 147 25.45 -5.05 -13.97
CA LEU A 147 26.07 -4.07 -14.90
C LEU A 147 25.51 -2.66 -14.71
N LEU A 148 24.19 -2.55 -14.53
CA LEU A 148 23.54 -1.26 -14.27
C LEU A 148 24.01 -0.65 -12.94
N GLU A 149 24.07 -1.44 -11.88
CA GLU A 149 24.52 -0.98 -10.56
C GLU A 149 25.99 -0.53 -10.57
N GLU A 150 26.85 -1.21 -11.32
CA GLU A 150 28.27 -0.84 -11.49
C GLU A 150 28.38 0.49 -12.24
N ALA A 151 27.61 0.67 -13.33
CA ALA A 151 27.57 1.90 -14.09
C ALA A 151 27.11 3.10 -13.23
N GLU A 152 26.03 2.92 -12.46
CA GLU A 152 25.52 3.96 -11.54
C GLU A 152 26.52 4.33 -10.43
N LYS A 153 27.25 3.35 -9.90
CA LYS A 153 28.29 3.59 -8.90
C LYS A 153 29.42 4.44 -9.49
N THR A 154 29.87 4.10 -10.70
CA THR A 154 30.92 4.85 -11.40
C THR A 154 30.49 6.30 -11.66
N GLU A 155 29.27 6.51 -12.14
CA GLU A 155 28.74 7.84 -12.38
C GLU A 155 28.64 8.70 -11.12
N LYS A 156 28.21 8.10 -9.99
CA LYS A 156 28.16 8.78 -8.68
C LYS A 156 29.55 9.18 -8.21
N GLU A 157 30.54 8.32 -8.37
CA GLU A 157 31.93 8.61 -7.98
C GLU A 157 32.53 9.74 -8.83
N GLU A 158 32.25 9.78 -10.14
CA GLU A 158 32.68 10.85 -11.03
C GLU A 158 32.03 12.20 -10.68
N LYS A 159 30.71 12.21 -10.37
CA LYS A 159 30.03 13.43 -9.93
C LYS A 159 30.60 13.96 -8.62
N ALA A 160 30.84 13.09 -7.65
CA ALA A 160 31.44 13.48 -6.37
C ALA A 160 32.89 14.00 -6.49
N LYS A 161 33.62 13.60 -7.53
CA LYS A 161 34.97 14.14 -7.82
C LYS A 161 34.94 15.52 -8.50
N LYS A 162 33.88 15.84 -9.23
CA LYS A 162 33.70 17.14 -9.91
C LYS A 162 33.18 18.25 -8.99
N GLU A 163 32.56 17.87 -7.85
CA GLU A 163 32.02 18.81 -6.86
C GLU A 163 33.03 19.17 -5.75
N LYS A 164 34.22 18.58 -5.78
CA LYS A 164 35.37 18.89 -4.89
C LYS A 164 36.41 19.76 -5.61
#